data_3aaf4d1b3cf957838b69f383d7943cd1
#
_entry.id   3aaf4d1b3cf957838b69f383d7943cd1
#
_cell.length_a   1.000
_cell.length_b   1.000
_cell.length_c   1.000
_cell.angle_alpha   90.00
_cell.angle_beta   90.00
_cell.angle_gamma   90.00
#
_symmetry.space_group_name_H-M   'P 1'
#
loop_
_entity.id
_entity.type
_entity.pdbx_description
1 polymer ?
#
loop_
_entity_poly.entity_id
_entity_poly.type
_entity_poly.pdbx_seq_one_letter_code
_entity_poly.pdbx_strand_id
1 'polypeptide(L)'
;IFEELLGEVESGKLGPNEKFPSENDLCQRFNVSRGTIREALKLLEQHGVITRTQGKGTFITEKKFEQEVTRLMGFSEVMKRYGIEATAKLLSLEVIPANDRIRDRLNLLQGENVVAIKRLRLGDGIPLIIERSYFVYSIFKPILAYDLESSSIFELLYQHTPYRLGYATQFIEAVISRDDESELFEISTGSPLLLIKRLVHLIDGRAFEFSEDLYRSDKLKFTIKTAPYEKNDMEMDIIKNKNATTVSLRINTVNTSLIT
;
A
#
# COMPACT_ATOMS: atom_id res chain seq x y z
N ILE A 1 2.98 -20.11 26.33
CA ILE A 1 1.80 -19.20 26.36
C ILE A 1 1.75 -18.34 25.11
N PHE A 2 2.83 -17.59 24.81
CA PHE A 2 2.88 -16.75 23.60
C PHE A 2 2.58 -17.57 22.32
N GLU A 3 3.32 -18.66 22.09
CA GLU A 3 3.14 -19.52 20.92
C GLU A 3 1.73 -20.16 20.84
N GLU A 4 1.15 -20.52 21.99
CA GLU A 4 -0.18 -21.11 22.04
C GLU A 4 -1.27 -20.11 21.70
N LEU A 5 -1.19 -18.89 22.28
CA LEU A 5 -2.11 -17.80 21.95
C LEU A 5 -1.95 -17.32 20.50
N LEU A 6 -0.73 -17.27 19.99
CA LEU A 6 -0.44 -16.97 18.59
C LEU A 6 -1.10 -18.02 17.67
N GLY A 7 -0.94 -19.30 17.98
CA GLY A 7 -1.55 -20.38 17.21
C GLY A 7 -3.09 -20.35 17.23
N GLU A 8 -3.72 -19.91 18.33
CA GLU A 8 -5.19 -19.73 18.39
C GLU A 8 -5.68 -18.61 17.46
N VAL A 9 -4.93 -17.52 17.36
CA VAL A 9 -5.24 -16.44 16.42
C VAL A 9 -4.98 -16.87 14.97
N GLU A 10 -3.86 -17.53 14.72
CA GLU A 10 -3.50 -17.99 13.37
C GLU A 10 -4.45 -19.08 12.83
N SER A 11 -4.96 -19.96 13.72
CA SER A 11 -5.94 -20.97 13.35
C SER A 11 -7.37 -20.43 13.17
N GLY A 12 -7.60 -19.13 13.46
CA GLY A 12 -8.92 -18.49 13.37
C GLY A 12 -9.87 -18.85 14.51
N LYS A 13 -9.39 -19.52 15.57
CA LYS A 13 -10.17 -19.82 16.78
C LYS A 13 -10.60 -18.55 17.53
N LEU A 14 -9.78 -17.51 17.39
CA LEU A 14 -10.06 -16.15 17.82
C LEU A 14 -10.01 -15.27 16.57
N GLY A 15 -11.13 -14.66 16.20
CA GLY A 15 -11.28 -13.90 14.97
C GLY A 15 -10.83 -12.45 15.06
N PRO A 16 -10.61 -11.78 13.92
CA PRO A 16 -10.30 -10.36 13.86
C PRO A 16 -11.40 -9.51 14.53
N ASN A 17 -11.01 -8.43 15.22
CA ASN A 17 -11.90 -7.56 16.01
C ASN A 17 -12.61 -8.24 17.18
N GLU A 18 -12.39 -9.53 17.44
CA GLU A 18 -12.87 -10.17 18.64
C GLU A 18 -12.11 -9.66 19.86
N LYS A 19 -12.86 -9.55 20.97
CA LYS A 19 -12.26 -9.20 22.26
C LYS A 19 -11.38 -10.33 22.73
N PHE A 20 -10.10 -10.05 22.90
CA PHE A 20 -9.14 -11.02 23.44
C PHE A 20 -9.48 -11.36 24.90
N PRO A 21 -9.28 -12.60 25.37
CA PRO A 21 -9.50 -12.98 26.74
C PRO A 21 -8.80 -12.05 27.74
N SER A 22 -9.45 -11.77 28.87
CA SER A 22 -8.89 -10.88 29.89
C SER A 22 -7.64 -11.46 30.53
N GLU A 23 -6.78 -10.59 31.12
CA GLU A 23 -5.62 -11.06 31.91
C GLU A 23 -6.00 -12.06 32.97
N ASN A 24 -7.17 -11.88 33.61
CA ASN A 24 -7.65 -12.81 34.66
C ASN A 24 -8.04 -14.19 34.10
N ASP A 25 -8.76 -14.22 32.98
CA ASP A 25 -9.15 -15.47 32.31
C ASP A 25 -7.92 -16.26 31.88
N LEU A 26 -6.91 -15.52 31.31
CA LEU A 26 -5.65 -16.13 30.89
C LEU A 26 -4.83 -16.64 32.10
N CYS A 27 -4.81 -15.92 33.23
CA CYS A 27 -4.16 -16.42 34.47
C CYS A 27 -4.77 -17.72 34.95
N GLN A 28 -6.10 -17.80 34.94
CA GLN A 28 -6.82 -19.01 35.34
C GLN A 28 -6.57 -20.16 34.36
N ARG A 29 -6.67 -19.88 33.06
CA ARG A 29 -6.49 -20.86 32.00
C ARG A 29 -5.08 -21.50 32.00
N PHE A 30 -4.06 -20.69 32.16
CA PHE A 30 -2.65 -21.11 32.08
C PHE A 30 -2.04 -21.41 33.44
N ASN A 31 -2.76 -21.15 34.52
CA ASN A 31 -2.32 -21.32 35.93
C ASN A 31 -0.96 -20.61 36.19
N VAL A 32 -0.84 -19.35 35.78
CA VAL A 32 0.37 -18.53 35.90
C VAL A 32 0.07 -17.16 36.51
N SER A 33 1.13 -16.45 36.91
CA SER A 33 1.02 -15.10 37.46
C SER A 33 0.56 -14.07 36.39
N ARG A 34 -0.04 -12.94 36.87
CA ARG A 34 -0.38 -11.81 35.97
C ARG A 34 0.86 -11.24 35.27
N GLY A 35 2.02 -11.26 35.92
CA GLY A 35 3.27 -10.81 35.30
C GLY A 35 3.64 -11.63 34.06
N THR A 36 3.52 -12.94 34.14
CA THR A 36 3.79 -13.87 33.04
C THR A 36 2.81 -13.64 31.88
N ILE A 37 1.52 -13.43 32.18
CA ILE A 37 0.52 -13.13 31.14
C ILE A 37 0.82 -11.77 30.46
N ARG A 38 1.17 -10.75 31.24
CA ARG A 38 1.51 -9.44 30.69
C ARG A 38 2.70 -9.45 29.74
N GLU A 39 3.72 -10.23 30.06
CA GLU A 39 4.87 -10.42 29.14
C GLU A 39 4.46 -11.13 27.85
N ALA A 40 3.64 -12.18 27.94
CA ALA A 40 3.12 -12.86 26.75
C ALA A 40 2.25 -11.93 25.88
N LEU A 41 1.37 -11.13 26.50
CA LEU A 41 0.54 -10.16 25.80
C LEU A 41 1.37 -9.01 25.20
N LYS A 42 2.44 -8.58 25.87
CA LYS A 42 3.37 -7.58 25.33
C LYS A 42 4.08 -8.10 24.07
N LEU A 43 4.49 -9.36 24.07
CA LEU A 43 5.06 -10.00 22.87
C LEU A 43 4.04 -10.07 21.73
N LEU A 44 2.79 -10.50 22.01
CA LEU A 44 1.73 -10.51 21.00
C LEU A 44 1.46 -9.11 20.42
N GLU A 45 1.48 -8.07 21.25
CA GLU A 45 1.32 -6.69 20.83
C GLU A 45 2.51 -6.21 19.98
N GLN A 46 3.74 -6.53 20.37
CA GLN A 46 4.96 -6.24 19.60
C GLN A 46 4.97 -6.94 18.24
N HIS A 47 4.41 -8.16 18.16
CA HIS A 47 4.23 -8.89 16.90
C HIS A 47 2.99 -8.43 16.11
N GLY A 48 2.25 -7.43 16.62
CA GLY A 48 1.06 -6.89 15.96
C GLY A 48 -0.12 -7.86 15.88
N VAL A 49 -0.15 -8.88 16.74
CA VAL A 49 -1.23 -9.88 16.81
C VAL A 49 -2.43 -9.36 17.57
N ILE A 50 -2.19 -8.55 18.59
CA ILE A 50 -3.23 -7.88 19.38
C ILE A 50 -2.96 -6.37 19.47
N THR A 51 -4.03 -5.61 19.73
CA THR A 51 -3.96 -4.19 20.05
C THR A 51 -4.70 -3.94 21.38
N ARG A 52 -4.15 -3.02 22.18
CA ARG A 52 -4.76 -2.62 23.45
C ARG A 52 -5.38 -1.26 23.31
N THR A 53 -6.66 -1.13 23.61
CA THR A 53 -7.36 0.14 23.65
C THR A 53 -7.69 0.48 25.08
N GLN A 54 -7.15 1.59 25.58
CA GLN A 54 -7.39 2.00 26.97
C GLN A 54 -8.89 2.13 27.24
N GLY A 55 -9.35 1.49 28.31
CA GLY A 55 -10.77 1.46 28.71
C GLY A 55 -11.68 0.52 27.92
N LYS A 56 -11.25 0.04 26.74
CA LYS A 56 -12.05 -0.86 25.90
C LYS A 56 -11.59 -2.32 25.99
N GLY A 57 -10.30 -2.57 26.19
CA GLY A 57 -9.74 -3.91 26.32
C GLY A 57 -8.67 -4.23 25.28
N THR A 58 -8.38 -5.52 25.16
CA THR A 58 -7.45 -6.09 24.18
C THR A 58 -8.27 -6.74 23.05
N PHE A 59 -7.90 -6.48 21.81
CA PHE A 59 -8.56 -7.00 20.63
C PHE A 59 -7.53 -7.64 19.69
N ILE A 60 -7.97 -8.60 18.91
CA ILE A 60 -7.13 -9.21 17.87
C ILE A 60 -6.98 -8.21 16.75
N THR A 61 -5.73 -8.00 16.35
CA THR A 61 -5.41 -7.15 15.20
C THR A 61 -5.83 -7.87 13.92
N GLU A 62 -6.50 -7.16 13.03
CA GLU A 62 -6.78 -7.70 11.71
C GLU A 62 -5.48 -8.01 10.96
N LYS A 63 -5.48 -9.15 10.28
CA LYS A 63 -4.35 -9.54 9.43
C LYS A 63 -4.18 -8.48 8.33
N LYS A 64 -3.01 -7.84 8.29
CA LYS A 64 -2.73 -6.81 7.27
C LYS A 64 -2.71 -7.45 5.89
N PHE A 65 -3.32 -6.78 4.92
CA PHE A 65 -3.18 -7.15 3.53
C PHE A 65 -1.73 -6.96 3.08
N GLU A 66 -1.19 -7.96 2.44
CA GLU A 66 0.20 -7.96 1.97
C GLU A 66 0.25 -7.66 0.48
N GLN A 67 0.94 -6.60 0.12
CA GLN A 67 1.17 -6.24 -1.27
C GLN A 67 2.64 -6.46 -1.63
N GLU A 68 2.86 -7.28 -2.64
CA GLU A 68 4.20 -7.50 -3.19
C GLU A 68 4.61 -6.28 -4.04
N VAL A 69 5.75 -5.65 -3.71
CA VAL A 69 6.22 -4.44 -4.40
C VAL A 69 6.88 -4.76 -5.73
N THR A 70 7.34 -5.99 -5.93
CA THR A 70 8.04 -6.44 -7.15
C THR A 70 7.13 -6.57 -8.37
N ARG A 71 5.81 -6.48 -8.18
CA ARG A 71 4.81 -6.53 -9.26
C ARG A 71 3.97 -5.27 -9.30
N LEU A 72 3.83 -4.73 -10.50
CA LEU A 72 2.93 -3.60 -10.75
C LEU A 72 1.48 -4.13 -10.84
N MET A 73 0.78 -4.08 -9.71
CA MET A 73 -0.61 -4.51 -9.60
C MET A 73 -1.50 -3.38 -9.15
N GLY A 74 -2.71 -3.32 -9.69
CA GLY A 74 -3.75 -2.40 -9.23
C GLY A 74 -4.35 -2.84 -7.89
N PHE A 75 -4.95 -1.90 -7.15
CA PHE A 75 -5.60 -2.18 -5.87
C PHE A 75 -6.66 -3.29 -5.98
N SER A 76 -7.53 -3.23 -6.99
CA SER A 76 -8.61 -4.21 -7.19
C SER A 76 -8.05 -5.63 -7.39
N GLU A 77 -6.93 -5.76 -8.10
CA GLU A 77 -6.26 -7.04 -8.30
C GLU A 77 -5.67 -7.60 -6.99
N VAL A 78 -5.08 -6.73 -6.17
CA VAL A 78 -4.59 -7.11 -4.84
C VAL A 78 -5.74 -7.58 -3.97
N MET A 79 -6.83 -6.82 -3.84
CA MET A 79 -7.98 -7.17 -3.00
C MET A 79 -8.64 -8.48 -3.44
N LYS A 80 -8.77 -8.71 -4.76
CA LYS A 80 -9.31 -9.95 -5.32
C LYS A 80 -8.56 -11.20 -4.86
N ARG A 81 -7.23 -11.13 -4.67
CA ARG A 81 -6.42 -12.25 -4.14
C ARG A 81 -6.79 -12.61 -2.70
N TYR A 82 -7.33 -11.66 -1.94
CA TYR A 82 -7.79 -11.87 -0.57
C TYR A 82 -9.28 -12.19 -0.48
N GLY A 83 -9.99 -12.25 -1.61
CA GLY A 83 -11.44 -12.44 -1.63
C GLY A 83 -12.23 -11.23 -1.12
N ILE A 84 -11.60 -10.04 -1.16
CA ILE A 84 -12.14 -8.77 -0.68
C ILE A 84 -12.79 -8.01 -1.83
N GLU A 85 -13.97 -7.47 -1.60
CA GLU A 85 -14.63 -6.59 -2.54
C GLU A 85 -13.93 -5.23 -2.58
N ALA A 86 -13.31 -4.91 -3.73
CA ALA A 86 -12.64 -3.63 -3.93
C ALA A 86 -13.62 -2.62 -4.52
N THR A 87 -13.86 -1.53 -3.80
CA THR A 87 -14.65 -0.39 -4.28
C THR A 87 -13.85 0.91 -4.23
N ALA A 88 -14.37 1.97 -4.85
CA ALA A 88 -13.80 3.30 -4.73
C ALA A 88 -14.90 4.35 -4.62
N LYS A 89 -14.54 5.50 -4.06
CA LYS A 89 -15.31 6.73 -4.11
C LYS A 89 -14.47 7.76 -4.85
N LEU A 90 -14.97 8.26 -5.97
CA LEU A 90 -14.33 9.33 -6.72
C LEU A 90 -14.49 10.65 -5.96
N LEU A 91 -13.38 11.22 -5.51
CA LEU A 91 -13.35 12.47 -4.75
C LEU A 91 -13.15 13.69 -5.65
N SER A 92 -12.31 13.57 -6.69
CA SER A 92 -12.18 14.57 -7.75
C SER A 92 -11.64 13.96 -9.03
N LEU A 93 -12.03 14.57 -10.16
CA LEU A 93 -11.56 14.26 -11.51
C LEU A 93 -11.48 15.58 -12.29
N GLU A 94 -10.28 15.96 -12.67
CA GLU A 94 -10.04 17.23 -13.35
C GLU A 94 -9.01 17.06 -14.47
N VAL A 95 -9.17 17.83 -15.55
CA VAL A 95 -8.14 17.99 -16.58
C VAL A 95 -7.48 19.34 -16.36
N ILE A 96 -6.23 19.34 -15.92
CA ILE A 96 -5.50 20.53 -15.53
C ILE A 96 -4.16 20.65 -16.27
N PRO A 97 -3.63 21.86 -16.48
CA PRO A 97 -2.26 22.04 -16.93
C PRO A 97 -1.27 21.45 -15.91
N ALA A 98 -0.28 20.71 -16.37
CA ALA A 98 0.76 20.17 -15.51
C ALA A 98 1.57 21.32 -14.87
N ASN A 99 1.61 21.39 -13.54
CA ASN A 99 2.54 22.26 -12.83
C ASN A 99 3.98 21.75 -12.98
N ASP A 100 4.97 22.58 -12.63
CA ASP A 100 6.39 22.26 -12.82
C ASP A 100 6.77 20.90 -12.22
N ARG A 101 6.31 20.60 -11.02
CA ARG A 101 6.58 19.32 -10.34
C ARG A 101 6.04 18.10 -11.11
N ILE A 102 4.80 18.17 -11.56
CA ILE A 102 4.14 17.07 -12.30
C ILE A 102 4.75 16.96 -13.71
N ARG A 103 4.99 18.10 -14.36
CA ARG A 103 5.62 18.17 -15.66
C ARG A 103 6.99 17.47 -15.66
N ASP A 104 7.84 17.79 -14.69
CA ASP A 104 9.18 17.21 -14.60
C ASP A 104 9.13 15.70 -14.31
N ARG A 105 8.17 15.22 -13.48
CA ARG A 105 7.98 13.78 -13.20
C ARG A 105 7.50 12.99 -14.41
N LEU A 106 6.56 13.57 -15.18
CA LEU A 106 5.96 12.91 -16.34
C LEU A 106 6.67 13.24 -17.66
N ASN A 107 7.76 14.02 -17.61
CA ASN A 107 8.52 14.48 -18.79
C ASN A 107 7.63 15.14 -19.84
N LEU A 108 6.77 16.06 -19.39
CA LEU A 108 5.83 16.80 -20.24
C LEU A 108 6.41 18.13 -20.67
N LEU A 109 5.93 18.64 -21.81
CA LEU A 109 6.23 19.98 -22.29
C LEU A 109 5.40 21.03 -21.52
N GLN A 110 5.84 22.28 -21.61
CA GLN A 110 5.09 23.39 -21.02
C GLN A 110 3.70 23.52 -21.68
N GLY A 111 2.66 23.61 -20.84
CA GLY A 111 1.27 23.73 -21.29
C GLY A 111 0.57 22.40 -21.56
N GLU A 112 1.25 21.26 -21.47
CA GLU A 112 0.59 19.97 -21.56
C GLU A 112 -0.28 19.68 -20.33
N ASN A 113 -1.41 19.03 -20.58
CA ASN A 113 -2.39 18.71 -19.56
C ASN A 113 -2.17 17.32 -18.96
N VAL A 114 -2.63 17.17 -17.72
CA VAL A 114 -2.80 15.89 -17.02
C VAL A 114 -4.24 15.70 -16.60
N VAL A 115 -4.64 14.44 -16.45
CA VAL A 115 -5.86 14.06 -15.74
C VAL A 115 -5.49 13.84 -14.29
N ALA A 116 -5.95 14.71 -13.40
CA ALA A 116 -5.77 14.60 -11.96
C ALA A 116 -6.98 13.87 -11.37
N ILE A 117 -6.73 12.74 -10.69
CA ILE A 117 -7.75 11.92 -10.06
C ILE A 117 -7.43 11.76 -8.59
N LYS A 118 -8.44 11.99 -7.73
CA LYS A 118 -8.38 11.64 -6.31
C LYS A 118 -9.49 10.64 -6.00
N ARG A 119 -9.14 9.48 -5.45
CA ARG A 119 -10.10 8.44 -5.04
C ARG A 119 -9.82 7.97 -3.63
N LEU A 120 -10.89 7.60 -2.92
CA LEU A 120 -10.81 6.80 -1.71
C LEU A 120 -11.07 5.35 -2.09
N ARG A 121 -10.10 4.45 -1.85
CA ARG A 121 -10.23 3.02 -2.15
C ARG A 121 -10.64 2.28 -0.88
N LEU A 122 -11.63 1.41 -1.03
CA LEU A 122 -12.18 0.64 0.08
C LEU A 122 -12.07 -0.86 -0.21
N GLY A 123 -11.83 -1.64 0.84
CA GLY A 123 -11.95 -3.10 0.83
C GLY A 123 -13.04 -3.51 1.80
N ASP A 124 -14.08 -4.22 1.34
CA ASP A 124 -15.28 -4.56 2.12
C ASP A 124 -15.86 -3.35 2.87
N GLY A 125 -15.91 -2.20 2.20
CA GLY A 125 -16.41 -0.94 2.76
C GLY A 125 -15.45 -0.20 3.69
N ILE A 126 -14.28 -0.75 4.02
CA ILE A 126 -13.28 -0.12 4.90
C ILE A 126 -12.33 0.74 4.08
N PRO A 127 -12.15 2.06 4.40
CA PRO A 127 -11.18 2.91 3.73
C PRO A 127 -9.74 2.41 3.94
N LEU A 128 -9.01 2.18 2.84
CA LEU A 128 -7.67 1.61 2.85
C LEU A 128 -6.61 2.51 2.22
N ILE A 129 -6.96 3.21 1.11
CA ILE A 129 -6.01 4.05 0.36
C ILE A 129 -6.69 5.35 -0.07
N ILE A 130 -5.98 6.47 0.06
CA ILE A 130 -6.29 7.71 -0.64
C ILE A 130 -5.32 7.78 -1.81
N GLU A 131 -5.84 7.55 -3.03
CA GLU A 131 -5.08 7.68 -4.28
C GLU A 131 -5.11 9.13 -4.76
N ARG A 132 -3.95 9.65 -5.18
CA ARG A 132 -3.78 10.96 -5.83
C ARG A 132 -2.91 10.74 -7.07
N SER A 133 -3.53 10.53 -8.22
CA SER A 133 -2.84 10.19 -9.47
C SER A 133 -2.94 11.29 -10.49
N TYR A 134 -1.88 11.47 -11.25
CA TYR A 134 -1.76 12.38 -12.39
C TYR A 134 -1.37 11.56 -13.62
N PHE A 135 -2.26 11.51 -14.61
CA PHE A 135 -2.07 10.75 -15.83
C PHE A 135 -1.79 11.70 -17.00
N VAL A 136 -0.89 11.30 -17.90
CA VAL A 136 -0.64 12.03 -19.14
C VAL A 136 -1.93 12.09 -19.97
N TYR A 137 -2.47 13.29 -20.18
CA TYR A 137 -3.78 13.49 -20.80
C TYR A 137 -3.91 12.82 -22.18
N SER A 138 -2.90 12.97 -23.05
CA SER A 138 -2.93 12.41 -24.40
C SER A 138 -3.06 10.89 -24.44
N ILE A 139 -2.57 10.20 -23.40
CA ILE A 139 -2.63 8.74 -23.25
C ILE A 139 -3.95 8.36 -22.55
N PHE A 140 -4.36 9.12 -21.55
CA PHE A 140 -5.51 8.81 -20.69
C PHE A 140 -6.87 9.19 -21.30
N LYS A 141 -6.89 10.14 -22.23
CA LYS A 141 -8.13 10.67 -22.83
C LYS A 141 -9.16 9.61 -23.24
N PRO A 142 -8.79 8.49 -23.90
CA PRO A 142 -9.76 7.45 -24.26
C PRO A 142 -10.45 6.79 -23.05
N ILE A 143 -9.80 6.80 -21.89
CA ILE A 143 -10.27 6.16 -20.66
C ILE A 143 -11.31 7.03 -19.94
N LEU A 144 -11.33 8.36 -20.17
CA LEU A 144 -12.27 9.29 -19.53
C LEU A 144 -13.75 8.97 -19.84
N ALA A 145 -14.03 8.20 -20.88
CA ALA A 145 -15.39 7.81 -21.25
C ALA A 145 -15.96 6.67 -20.37
N TYR A 146 -15.14 6.07 -19.52
CA TYR A 146 -15.52 4.91 -18.72
C TYR A 146 -15.70 5.27 -17.24
N ASP A 147 -16.28 4.35 -16.49
CA ASP A 147 -16.45 4.49 -15.05
C ASP A 147 -15.09 4.38 -14.33
N LEU A 148 -14.59 5.52 -13.88
CA LEU A 148 -13.33 5.63 -13.16
C LEU A 148 -13.49 5.44 -11.64
N GLU A 149 -14.72 5.34 -11.16
CA GLU A 149 -14.99 5.08 -9.75
C GLU A 149 -14.86 3.60 -9.42
N SER A 150 -15.56 2.73 -10.13
CA SER A 150 -15.55 1.29 -9.83
C SER A 150 -14.47 0.50 -10.57
N SER A 151 -13.97 1.02 -11.71
CA SER A 151 -13.05 0.27 -12.58
C SER A 151 -11.59 0.41 -12.18
N SER A 152 -10.79 -0.61 -12.52
CA SER A 152 -9.34 -0.54 -12.49
C SER A 152 -8.83 0.29 -13.68
N ILE A 153 -8.12 1.38 -13.40
CA ILE A 153 -7.55 2.23 -14.46
C ILE A 153 -6.57 1.44 -15.35
N PHE A 154 -5.81 0.52 -14.80
CA PHE A 154 -4.88 -0.29 -15.58
C PHE A 154 -5.61 -1.29 -16.48
N GLU A 155 -6.72 -1.86 -16.03
CA GLU A 155 -7.56 -2.72 -16.88
C GLU A 155 -8.20 -1.90 -18.00
N LEU A 156 -8.74 -0.71 -17.72
CA LEU A 156 -9.28 0.18 -18.75
C LEU A 156 -8.21 0.56 -19.78
N LEU A 157 -6.97 0.84 -19.34
CA LEU A 157 -5.86 1.11 -20.25
C LEU A 157 -5.64 -0.06 -21.21
N TYR A 158 -5.62 -1.30 -20.69
CA TYR A 158 -5.40 -2.49 -21.49
C TYR A 158 -6.55 -2.81 -22.44
N GLN A 159 -7.78 -2.57 -22.03
CA GLN A 159 -8.97 -2.90 -22.83
C GLN A 159 -9.25 -1.87 -23.92
N HIS A 160 -8.96 -0.59 -23.66
CA HIS A 160 -9.45 0.52 -24.50
C HIS A 160 -8.35 1.32 -25.19
N THR A 161 -7.08 0.91 -25.00
CA THR A 161 -5.95 1.57 -25.66
C THR A 161 -4.91 0.56 -26.13
N PRO A 162 -4.05 0.92 -27.08
CA PRO A 162 -2.93 0.07 -27.47
C PRO A 162 -1.77 0.08 -26.47
N TYR A 163 -1.84 0.91 -25.44
CA TYR A 163 -0.76 1.08 -24.48
C TYR A 163 -0.65 -0.08 -23.50
N ARG A 164 0.59 -0.38 -23.10
CA ARG A 164 0.90 -1.43 -22.13
C ARG A 164 1.86 -0.88 -21.09
N LEU A 165 1.63 -1.24 -19.82
CA LEU A 165 2.52 -0.87 -18.73
C LEU A 165 3.85 -1.59 -18.87
N GLY A 166 4.93 -0.88 -18.63
CA GLY A 166 6.29 -1.39 -18.61
C GLY A 166 6.76 -1.60 -17.18
N TYR A 167 7.33 -0.57 -16.56
CA TYR A 167 7.88 -0.62 -15.20
C TYR A 167 7.41 0.57 -14.37
N ALA A 168 7.55 0.43 -13.06
CA ALA A 168 7.32 1.54 -12.13
C ALA A 168 8.48 1.70 -11.17
N THR A 169 8.79 2.96 -10.84
CA THR A 169 9.67 3.31 -9.72
C THR A 169 8.81 3.75 -8.55
N GLN A 170 9.04 3.18 -7.38
CA GLN A 170 8.26 3.47 -6.18
C GLN A 170 9.17 3.91 -5.04
N PHE A 171 8.73 4.94 -4.30
CA PHE A 171 9.35 5.40 -3.06
C PHE A 171 8.33 5.24 -1.96
N ILE A 172 8.71 4.58 -0.87
CA ILE A 172 7.85 4.31 0.28
C ILE A 172 8.39 5.09 1.46
N GLU A 173 7.56 5.97 2.02
CA GLU A 173 7.89 6.86 3.14
C GLU A 173 6.88 6.68 4.27
N ALA A 174 7.31 6.75 5.52
CA ALA A 174 6.42 6.83 6.67
C ALA A 174 6.01 8.28 6.90
N VAL A 175 4.70 8.51 7.04
CA VAL A 175 4.13 9.83 7.33
C VAL A 175 3.04 9.71 8.40
N ILE A 176 2.57 10.84 8.92
CA ILE A 176 1.41 10.91 9.80
C ILE A 176 0.22 11.52 9.05
N SER A 177 -0.99 11.09 9.38
CA SER A 177 -2.22 11.61 8.78
C SER A 177 -2.50 13.05 9.21
N ARG A 178 -2.98 13.87 8.27
CA ARG A 178 -3.56 15.19 8.52
C ARG A 178 -5.05 15.06 8.81
N ASP A 179 -5.68 16.16 9.23
CA ASP A 179 -7.11 16.16 9.60
C ASP A 179 -8.01 15.69 8.45
N ASP A 180 -7.81 16.22 7.23
CA ASP A 180 -8.58 15.87 6.04
C ASP A 180 -8.41 14.40 5.62
N GLU A 181 -7.21 13.85 5.81
CA GLU A 181 -6.89 12.46 5.53
C GLU A 181 -7.47 11.52 6.60
N SER A 182 -7.41 11.95 7.85
CA SER A 182 -7.94 11.21 8.99
C SER A 182 -9.47 11.08 8.92
N GLU A 183 -10.16 12.14 8.52
CA GLU A 183 -11.60 12.13 8.28
C GLU A 183 -11.98 11.12 7.18
N LEU A 184 -11.26 11.15 6.04
CA LEU A 184 -11.50 10.20 4.94
C LEU A 184 -11.22 8.75 5.33
N PHE A 185 -10.21 8.51 6.16
CA PHE A 185 -9.83 7.16 6.63
C PHE A 185 -10.60 6.69 7.87
N GLU A 186 -11.41 7.58 8.49
CA GLU A 186 -12.10 7.30 9.75
C GLU A 186 -11.15 6.87 10.88
N ILE A 187 -10.02 7.58 11.02
CA ILE A 187 -8.97 7.35 12.01
C ILE A 187 -8.64 8.62 12.79
N SER A 188 -7.88 8.49 13.87
CA SER A 188 -7.41 9.64 14.63
C SER A 188 -6.35 10.43 13.85
N THR A 189 -6.39 11.77 13.95
CA THR A 189 -5.34 12.64 13.42
C THR A 189 -3.97 12.26 13.98
N GLY A 190 -2.93 12.30 13.14
CA GLY A 190 -1.58 11.89 13.51
C GLY A 190 -1.35 10.38 13.48
N SER A 191 -2.32 9.59 13.01
CA SER A 191 -2.12 8.15 12.81
C SER A 191 -1.03 7.88 11.77
N PRO A 192 -0.20 6.83 11.95
CA PRO A 192 0.86 6.50 10.99
C PRO A 192 0.28 5.98 9.69
N LEU A 193 0.79 6.49 8.57
CA LEU A 193 0.46 6.09 7.21
C LEU A 193 1.74 5.75 6.44
N LEU A 194 1.59 5.02 5.34
CA LEU A 194 2.64 4.87 4.33
C LEU A 194 2.27 5.72 3.12
N LEU A 195 3.17 6.64 2.75
CA LEU A 195 3.08 7.40 1.51
C LEU A 195 3.88 6.67 0.44
N ILE A 196 3.22 6.31 -0.66
CA ILE A 196 3.88 5.72 -1.83
C ILE A 196 3.81 6.70 -2.97
N LYS A 197 4.99 7.17 -3.38
CA LYS A 197 5.16 7.95 -4.61
C LYS A 197 5.55 6.99 -5.72
N ARG A 198 4.75 6.92 -6.77
CA ARG A 198 4.96 5.97 -7.87
C ARG A 198 5.01 6.71 -9.21
N LEU A 199 5.99 6.35 -10.04
CA LEU A 199 6.09 6.79 -11.41
C LEU A 199 6.02 5.55 -12.31
N VAL A 200 4.98 5.48 -13.13
CA VAL A 200 4.71 4.36 -14.03
C VAL A 200 5.10 4.75 -15.46
N HIS A 201 5.82 3.85 -16.13
CA HIS A 201 6.18 3.98 -17.53
C HIS A 201 5.48 2.90 -18.37
N LEU A 202 5.20 3.24 -19.62
CA LEU A 202 4.77 2.31 -20.65
C LEU A 202 5.96 1.46 -21.13
N ILE A 203 5.67 0.39 -21.89
CA ILE A 203 6.72 -0.46 -22.51
C ILE A 203 7.65 0.34 -23.42
N ASP A 204 7.12 1.39 -24.07
CA ASP A 204 7.91 2.27 -24.96
C ASP A 204 8.75 3.32 -24.21
N GLY A 205 8.76 3.26 -22.88
CA GLY A 205 9.55 4.14 -22.00
C GLY A 205 8.89 5.49 -21.67
N ARG A 206 7.75 5.84 -22.28
CA ARG A 206 7.03 7.07 -21.93
C ARG A 206 6.44 6.99 -20.53
N ALA A 207 6.51 8.08 -19.77
CA ALA A 207 5.79 8.21 -18.52
C ALA A 207 4.27 8.19 -18.79
N PHE A 208 3.53 7.51 -17.93
CA PHE A 208 2.08 7.40 -18.00
C PHE A 208 1.37 7.99 -16.78
N GLU A 209 1.83 7.63 -15.59
CA GLU A 209 1.23 8.02 -14.32
C GLU A 209 2.31 8.46 -13.32
N PHE A 210 2.02 9.54 -12.60
CA PHE A 210 2.68 9.86 -11.33
C PHE A 210 1.63 9.88 -10.23
N SER A 211 1.82 9.12 -9.14
CA SER A 211 0.90 9.10 -8.02
C SER A 211 1.59 9.35 -6.69
N GLU A 212 0.81 9.84 -5.72
CA GLU A 212 1.15 10.03 -4.32
C GLU A 212 0.01 9.45 -3.48
N ASP A 213 0.13 8.17 -3.17
CA ASP A 213 -0.93 7.40 -2.54
C ASP A 213 -0.65 7.23 -1.04
N LEU A 214 -1.65 7.47 -0.21
CA LEU A 214 -1.58 7.23 1.23
C LEU A 214 -2.26 5.90 1.57
N TYR A 215 -1.54 5.06 2.29
CA TYR A 215 -1.99 3.73 2.70
C TYR A 215 -2.15 3.65 4.21
N ARG A 216 -3.23 3.03 4.67
CA ARG A 216 -3.44 2.66 6.07
C ARG A 216 -2.38 1.65 6.51
N SER A 217 -1.38 2.07 7.29
CA SER A 217 -0.28 1.21 7.75
C SER A 217 -0.72 0.17 8.77
N ASP A 218 -1.87 0.37 9.41
CA ASP A 218 -2.50 -0.59 10.31
C ASP A 218 -3.23 -1.73 9.55
N LYS A 219 -3.61 -1.52 8.27
CA LYS A 219 -4.34 -2.47 7.44
C LYS A 219 -3.50 -3.11 6.33
N LEU A 220 -2.47 -2.42 5.84
CA LEU A 220 -1.64 -2.87 4.73
C LEU A 220 -0.17 -2.96 5.12
N LYS A 221 0.55 -3.92 4.54
CA LYS A 221 2.00 -4.06 4.59
C LYS A 221 2.55 -4.34 3.20
N PHE A 222 3.78 -3.93 2.97
CA PHE A 222 4.49 -4.19 1.72
C PHE A 222 5.56 -5.25 1.93
N THR A 223 5.64 -6.21 1.01
CA THR A 223 6.63 -7.28 1.05
C THR A 223 7.55 -7.18 -0.16
N ILE A 224 8.84 -7.24 0.11
CA ILE A 224 9.90 -7.33 -0.89
C ILE A 224 10.65 -8.64 -0.63
N LYS A 225 10.68 -9.51 -1.63
CA LYS A 225 11.53 -10.72 -1.58
C LYS A 225 12.90 -10.37 -2.11
N THR A 226 13.94 -10.59 -1.30
CA THR A 226 15.33 -10.35 -1.69
C THR A 226 16.05 -11.67 -1.80
N ALA A 227 16.91 -11.81 -2.83
CA ALA A 227 17.83 -12.92 -2.98
C ALA A 227 19.22 -12.55 -2.41
N PRO A 228 20.09 -13.54 -2.10
CA PRO A 228 21.49 -13.27 -1.78
C PRO A 228 22.18 -12.51 -2.92
N TYR A 229 23.06 -11.62 -2.53
CA TYR A 229 23.86 -10.82 -3.46
C TYR A 229 24.87 -11.70 -4.22
N GLU A 230 24.80 -11.69 -5.55
CA GLU A 230 25.88 -12.21 -6.41
C GLU A 230 26.67 -11.04 -7.01
N LYS A 231 27.99 -11.11 -6.92
CA LYS A 231 28.93 -10.01 -7.21
C LYS A 231 28.80 -9.40 -8.62
N ASN A 232 28.09 -10.09 -9.54
CA ASN A 232 27.92 -9.68 -10.93
C ASN A 232 26.65 -8.86 -11.21
N ASP A 233 25.79 -8.63 -10.20
CA ASP A 233 24.45 -8.06 -10.41
C ASP A 233 24.30 -6.59 -9.98
N MET A 234 25.39 -5.92 -9.56
CA MET A 234 25.29 -4.53 -9.12
C MET A 234 25.92 -3.52 -10.08
N GLU A 235 25.08 -2.70 -10.69
CA GLU A 235 25.39 -1.30 -10.97
C GLU A 235 24.82 -0.44 -9.83
N MET A 236 25.69 0.16 -9.03
CA MET A 236 25.30 1.12 -8.01
C MET A 236 25.30 2.52 -8.63
N ASP A 237 24.16 3.03 -9.00
CA ASP A 237 24.02 4.43 -9.37
C ASP A 237 23.93 5.31 -8.11
N ILE A 238 25.00 6.01 -7.81
CA ILE A 238 24.98 7.05 -6.78
C ILE A 238 24.53 8.35 -7.45
N ILE A 239 23.25 8.67 -7.30
CA ILE A 239 22.73 9.98 -7.75
C ILE A 239 23.07 11.01 -6.67
N LYS A 240 24.12 11.80 -6.91
CA LYS A 240 24.45 12.95 -6.07
C LYS A 240 23.60 14.13 -6.50
N ASN A 241 22.54 14.42 -5.76
CA ASN A 241 21.82 15.67 -5.88
C ASN A 241 22.41 16.69 -4.88
N LYS A 242 22.45 17.99 -5.24
CA LYS A 242 23.13 19.04 -4.44
C LYS A 242 22.69 19.15 -2.97
N ASN A 243 21.58 18.57 -2.57
CA ASN A 243 21.02 18.65 -1.20
C ASN A 243 20.67 17.31 -0.55
N ALA A 244 20.88 16.17 -1.20
CA ALA A 244 20.67 14.84 -0.61
C ALA A 244 21.44 13.77 -1.38
N THR A 245 22.05 12.82 -0.64
CA THR A 245 22.63 11.62 -1.25
C THR A 245 21.56 10.53 -1.27
N THR A 246 21.01 10.23 -2.44
CA THR A 246 20.10 9.10 -2.62
C THR A 246 20.88 7.94 -3.19
N VAL A 247 20.88 6.81 -2.50
CA VAL A 247 21.42 5.55 -3.02
C VAL A 247 20.26 4.80 -3.68
N SER A 248 20.29 4.65 -4.99
CA SER A 248 19.32 3.80 -5.70
C SER A 248 19.97 2.45 -6.02
N LEU A 249 19.32 1.38 -5.57
CA LEU A 249 19.67 0.01 -5.94
C LEU A 249 18.85 -0.37 -7.19
N ARG A 250 19.53 -0.59 -8.33
CA ARG A 250 18.93 -1.27 -9.47
C ARG A 250 19.14 -2.77 -9.30
N ILE A 251 18.06 -3.51 -9.10
CA ILE A 251 18.09 -4.97 -9.17
C ILE A 251 17.75 -5.34 -10.61
N ASN A 252 18.74 -5.81 -11.38
CA ASN A 252 18.46 -6.44 -12.65
C ASN A 252 17.71 -7.75 -12.39
N THR A 253 16.43 -7.81 -12.77
CA THR A 253 15.64 -9.03 -12.71
C THR A 253 16.23 -10.05 -13.67
N VAL A 254 16.97 -11.00 -13.14
CA VAL A 254 17.42 -12.18 -13.88
C VAL A 254 16.22 -12.97 -14.36
N ASN A 255 16.24 -13.30 -15.64
CA ASN A 255 15.34 -14.18 -16.37
C ASN A 255 14.79 -15.33 -15.52
N THR A 256 13.48 -15.34 -15.31
CA THR A 256 12.73 -16.45 -14.69
C THR A 256 12.53 -17.63 -15.67
N SER A 257 13.60 -18.14 -16.26
CA SER A 257 13.53 -19.30 -17.15
C SER A 257 14.26 -20.54 -16.63
N LEU A 258 14.41 -20.68 -15.32
CA LEU A 258 14.98 -21.88 -14.70
C LEU A 258 14.30 -22.21 -13.38
N ILE A 259 13.01 -22.56 -13.39
CA ILE A 259 12.40 -23.51 -12.45
C ILE A 259 11.22 -24.15 -13.19
N THR A 260 11.50 -25.27 -13.85
CA THR A 260 10.55 -26.35 -14.14
C THR A 260 10.48 -27.27 -12.93
#